data_178b58a6738a4b783038b844753acf62
#
_entry.id   178b58a6738a4b783038b844753acf62
#
_cell.length_a   1.000
_cell.length_b   1.000
_cell.length_c   1.000
_cell.angle_alpha   90.00
_cell.angle_beta   90.00
_cell.angle_gamma   90.00
#
_symmetry.space_group_name_H-M   'P 1'
#
loop_
_entity.id
_entity.type
_entity.pdbx_description
1 polymer ?
#
loop_
_entity_poly.entity_id
_entity_poly.type
_entity_poly.pdbx_seq_one_letter_code
_entity_poly.pdbx_strand_id
1 'polypeptide(L)'
;MIIVLLIVIAIIVFSYIKKRNAYKSLYNTLVEIASSENVIEKKGCKAFDYEVKHNEKIYLIKMIYHPGCYEINVNAKDYFQVNRGTVSSRKSGEKMNNVYDLINFNLEENNYPKNTVKLYVVYPYSATLLKVLNECEYQFIKPNTNLYGTKMTNFTELKDNFDLF
;
A
#
# COMPACT_ATOMS: atom_id res chain seq x y z
N MET A 1 22.45 31.55 0.33
CA MET A 1 21.18 31.26 1.03
C MET A 1 20.00 31.05 0.07
N ILE A 2 19.72 31.94 -0.86
CA ILE A 2 18.58 31.85 -1.82
C ILE A 2 18.64 30.57 -2.68
N ILE A 3 19.80 30.21 -3.22
CA ILE A 3 19.97 29.00 -4.06
C ILE A 3 19.61 27.73 -3.31
N VAL A 4 20.04 27.60 -2.06
CA VAL A 4 19.72 26.43 -1.22
C VAL A 4 18.20 26.32 -0.99
N LEU A 5 17.56 27.45 -0.73
CA LEU A 5 16.10 27.49 -0.56
C LEU A 5 15.37 27.04 -1.84
N LEU A 6 15.80 27.51 -3.00
CA LEU A 6 15.22 27.09 -4.30
C LEU A 6 15.38 25.59 -4.55
N ILE A 7 16.53 25.01 -4.21
CA ILE A 7 16.76 23.57 -4.33
C ILE A 7 15.83 22.78 -3.43
N VAL A 8 15.66 23.20 -2.17
CA VAL A 8 14.75 22.55 -1.22
C VAL A 8 13.29 22.59 -1.72
N ILE A 9 12.85 23.75 -2.20
CA ILE A 9 11.50 23.92 -2.78
C ILE A 9 11.34 22.98 -3.99
N ALA A 10 12.31 22.93 -4.89
CA ALA A 10 12.27 22.06 -6.06
C ALA A 10 12.14 20.58 -5.69
N ILE A 11 12.87 20.11 -4.66
CA ILE A 11 12.80 18.74 -4.16
C ILE A 11 11.40 18.43 -3.60
N ILE A 12 10.82 19.35 -2.82
CA ILE A 12 9.47 19.20 -2.25
C ILE A 12 8.42 19.11 -3.36
N VAL A 13 8.47 20.03 -4.32
CA VAL A 13 7.53 20.07 -5.46
C VAL A 13 7.66 18.80 -6.30
N PHE A 14 8.87 18.35 -6.58
CA PHE A 14 9.12 17.12 -7.34
C PHE A 14 8.58 15.87 -6.62
N SER A 15 8.79 15.78 -5.31
CA SER A 15 8.26 14.69 -4.49
C SER A 15 6.73 14.69 -4.48
N TYR A 16 6.11 15.85 -4.38
CA TYR A 16 4.66 16.02 -4.45
C TYR A 16 4.10 15.58 -5.81
N ILE A 17 4.72 16.00 -6.91
CA ILE A 17 4.33 15.61 -8.28
C ILE A 17 4.43 14.09 -8.46
N LYS A 18 5.53 13.47 -8.01
CA LYS A 18 5.70 12.01 -8.06
C LYS A 18 4.59 11.28 -7.31
N LYS A 19 4.29 11.71 -6.10
CA LYS A 19 3.20 11.12 -5.30
C LYS A 19 1.85 11.27 -6.01
N ARG A 20 1.54 12.47 -6.51
CA ARG A 20 0.29 12.72 -7.26
C ARG A 20 0.17 11.82 -8.50
N ASN A 21 1.27 11.66 -9.25
CA ASN A 21 1.29 10.77 -10.42
C ASN A 21 1.07 9.31 -10.03
N ALA A 22 1.60 8.87 -8.89
CA ALA A 22 1.36 7.52 -8.37
C ALA A 22 -0.13 7.28 -8.09
N TYR A 23 -0.82 8.21 -7.42
CA TYR A 23 -2.26 8.12 -7.21
C TYR A 23 -3.04 8.08 -8.52
N LYS A 24 -2.66 8.91 -9.50
CA LYS A 24 -3.27 8.90 -10.83
C LYS A 24 -3.04 7.57 -11.56
N SER A 25 -1.84 6.98 -11.46
CA SER A 25 -1.54 5.67 -12.05
C SER A 25 -2.40 4.58 -11.41
N LEU A 26 -2.52 4.58 -10.08
CA LEU A 26 -3.38 3.63 -9.38
C LEU A 26 -4.85 3.79 -9.82
N TYR A 27 -5.37 5.02 -9.85
CA TYR A 27 -6.72 5.30 -10.34
C TYR A 27 -6.96 4.74 -11.74
N ASN A 28 -6.06 5.02 -12.68
CA ASN A 28 -6.19 4.54 -14.06
C ASN A 28 -6.20 3.00 -14.13
N THR A 29 -5.33 2.33 -13.38
CA THR A 29 -5.33 0.86 -13.31
C THR A 29 -6.64 0.32 -12.73
N LEU A 30 -7.20 0.96 -11.70
CA LEU A 30 -8.49 0.54 -11.14
C LEU A 30 -9.65 0.75 -12.12
N VAL A 31 -9.63 1.82 -12.92
CA VAL A 31 -10.60 2.08 -13.99
C VAL A 31 -10.49 1.03 -15.10
N GLU A 32 -9.28 0.59 -15.44
CA GLU A 32 -9.08 -0.51 -16.40
C GLU A 32 -9.63 -1.86 -15.90
N ILE A 33 -9.63 -2.07 -14.58
CA ILE A 33 -10.15 -3.30 -13.95
C ILE A 33 -11.67 -3.27 -13.84
N ALA A 34 -12.25 -2.16 -13.36
CA ALA A 34 -13.64 -2.14 -12.89
C ALA A 34 -14.54 -1.12 -13.62
N SER A 35 -14.03 -0.41 -14.63
CA SER A 35 -14.64 0.76 -15.27
C SER A 35 -14.75 2.01 -14.37
N SER A 36 -14.85 3.18 -14.99
CA SER A 36 -14.81 4.48 -14.28
C SER A 36 -15.99 4.72 -13.34
N GLU A 37 -17.16 4.19 -13.67
CA GLU A 37 -18.40 4.32 -12.88
C GLU A 37 -18.35 3.54 -11.56
N ASN A 38 -17.49 2.51 -11.50
CA ASN A 38 -17.32 1.64 -10.35
C ASN A 38 -16.13 2.02 -9.44
N VAL A 39 -15.37 3.07 -9.79
CA VAL A 39 -14.21 3.56 -9.03
C VAL A 39 -14.51 4.92 -8.45
N ILE A 40 -14.56 5.00 -7.11
CA ILE A 40 -14.84 6.22 -6.37
C ILE A 40 -13.60 6.64 -5.58
N GLU A 41 -13.05 7.82 -5.89
CA GLU A 41 -11.99 8.42 -5.10
C GLU A 41 -12.56 9.02 -3.81
N LYS A 42 -12.00 8.66 -2.66
CA LYS A 42 -12.45 9.13 -1.33
C LYS A 42 -11.51 10.21 -0.80
N LYS A 43 -11.63 11.43 -1.35
CA LYS A 43 -10.82 12.57 -0.91
C LYS A 43 -11.05 12.87 0.57
N GLY A 44 -9.96 12.96 1.34
CA GLY A 44 -9.99 13.27 2.77
C GLY A 44 -10.33 12.09 3.69
N CYS A 45 -10.66 10.92 3.16
CA CYS A 45 -10.78 9.71 3.97
C CYS A 45 -9.39 9.26 4.47
N LYS A 46 -9.27 9.02 5.78
CA LYS A 46 -8.01 8.54 6.36
C LYS A 46 -7.84 7.03 6.19
N ALA A 47 -8.94 6.29 6.14
CA ALA A 47 -8.93 4.84 6.11
C ALA A 47 -8.50 4.29 4.74
N PHE A 48 -9.04 4.82 3.65
CA PHE A 48 -8.74 4.33 2.29
C PHE A 48 -8.81 5.45 1.26
N ASP A 49 -8.21 5.24 0.10
CA ASP A 49 -8.07 6.23 -0.96
C ASP A 49 -9.13 6.03 -2.07
N TYR A 50 -9.50 4.75 -2.35
CA TYR A 50 -10.47 4.38 -3.37
C TYR A 50 -11.44 3.32 -2.87
N GLU A 51 -12.70 3.44 -3.33
CA GLU A 51 -13.71 2.39 -3.25
C GLU A 51 -13.97 1.87 -4.66
N VAL A 52 -13.88 0.56 -4.86
CA VAL A 52 -14.06 -0.08 -6.17
C VAL A 52 -15.11 -1.17 -6.05
N LYS A 53 -16.10 -1.15 -6.92
CA LYS A 53 -17.10 -2.23 -7.05
C LYS A 53 -16.72 -3.13 -8.21
N HIS A 54 -16.50 -4.41 -7.92
CA HIS A 54 -16.12 -5.39 -8.94
C HIS A 54 -16.55 -6.80 -8.52
N ASN A 55 -17.20 -7.55 -9.44
CA ASN A 55 -17.66 -8.92 -9.22
C ASN A 55 -18.42 -9.12 -7.89
N GLU A 56 -19.44 -8.27 -7.63
CA GLU A 56 -20.28 -8.29 -6.42
C GLU A 56 -19.52 -8.00 -5.10
N LYS A 57 -18.23 -7.70 -5.15
CA LYS A 57 -17.42 -7.29 -4.01
C LYS A 57 -17.20 -5.78 -4.01
N ILE A 58 -16.97 -5.24 -2.83
CA ILE A 58 -16.54 -3.86 -2.60
C ILE A 58 -15.09 -3.88 -2.13
N TYR A 59 -14.20 -3.27 -2.88
CA TYR A 59 -12.79 -3.16 -2.51
C TYR A 59 -12.51 -1.77 -1.94
N LEU A 60 -12.03 -1.72 -0.71
CA LEU A 60 -11.51 -0.51 -0.10
C LEU A 60 -9.98 -0.53 -0.26
N ILE A 61 -9.46 0.39 -1.05
CA ILE A 61 -8.06 0.37 -1.47
C ILE A 61 -7.30 1.51 -0.80
N LYS A 62 -6.22 1.14 -0.11
CA LYS A 62 -5.26 2.08 0.50
C LYS A 62 -3.91 1.96 -0.17
N MET A 63 -3.40 3.07 -0.73
CA MET A 63 -2.06 3.09 -1.31
C MET A 63 -0.99 3.31 -0.24
N ILE A 64 -0.01 2.43 -0.21
CA ILE A 64 1.25 2.60 0.52
C ILE A 64 2.28 3.18 -0.47
N TYR A 65 2.47 4.51 -0.44
CA TYR A 65 3.45 5.17 -1.30
C TYR A 65 4.82 5.22 -0.63
N HIS A 66 5.70 4.30 -1.01
CA HIS A 66 7.06 4.20 -0.48
C HIS A 66 8.09 3.98 -1.58
N PRO A 67 8.55 5.06 -2.25
CA PRO A 67 9.64 4.96 -3.23
C PRO A 67 10.91 4.49 -2.52
N GLY A 68 11.56 3.46 -3.09
CA GLY A 68 12.75 2.83 -2.51
C GLY A 68 12.44 1.86 -1.36
N CYS A 69 11.19 1.45 -1.20
CA CYS A 69 10.82 0.33 -0.35
C CYS A 69 11.42 -0.96 -0.91
N TYR A 70 12.15 -1.68 -0.09
CA TYR A 70 12.71 -2.98 -0.44
C TYR A 70 11.85 -4.12 0.11
N GLU A 71 11.38 -3.98 1.32
CA GLU A 71 10.65 -5.02 2.05
C GLU A 71 9.57 -4.40 2.92
N ILE A 72 8.42 -5.05 2.97
CA ILE A 72 7.36 -4.76 3.95
C ILE A 72 7.13 -6.00 4.79
N ASN A 73 7.17 -5.83 6.11
CA ASN A 73 6.89 -6.88 7.10
C ASN A 73 5.62 -6.54 7.86
N VAL A 74 4.60 -7.38 7.74
CA VAL A 74 3.37 -7.28 8.53
C VAL A 74 3.55 -8.13 9.78
N ASN A 75 3.80 -7.49 10.91
CA ASN A 75 4.19 -8.15 12.16
C ASN A 75 3.01 -8.35 13.11
N ALA A 76 1.97 -7.54 13.00
CA ALA A 76 0.81 -7.58 13.88
C ALA A 76 -0.44 -7.07 13.18
N LYS A 77 -1.59 -7.19 13.86
CA LYS A 77 -2.88 -6.68 13.39
C LYS A 77 -2.84 -5.17 13.11
N ASP A 78 -2.06 -4.44 13.88
CA ASP A 78 -2.16 -2.99 13.97
C ASP A 78 -1.04 -2.23 13.27
N TYR A 79 0.03 -2.92 12.84
CA TYR A 79 1.16 -2.25 12.21
C TYR A 79 1.94 -3.11 11.23
N PHE A 80 2.60 -2.46 10.30
CA PHE A 80 3.60 -3.04 9.42
C PHE A 80 4.87 -2.19 9.42
N GLN A 81 5.98 -2.81 9.06
CA GLN A 81 7.29 -2.17 8.98
C GLN A 81 7.75 -2.08 7.54
N VAL A 82 8.38 -0.98 7.18
CA VAL A 82 8.91 -0.75 5.84
C VAL A 82 10.42 -0.61 5.91
N ASN A 83 11.13 -1.49 5.21
CA ASN A 83 12.57 -1.44 5.04
C ASN A 83 12.90 -0.77 3.71
N ARG A 84 13.86 0.16 3.75
CA ARG A 84 14.38 0.86 2.57
C ARG A 84 15.79 0.36 2.24
N GLY A 85 16.18 0.50 0.99
CA GLY A 85 17.50 0.14 0.51
C GLY A 85 17.47 -0.99 -0.51
N THR A 86 18.61 -1.63 -0.71
CA THR A 86 18.80 -2.78 -1.62
C THR A 86 19.14 -4.02 -0.83
N VAL A 87 18.96 -5.21 -1.44
CA VAL A 87 19.34 -6.51 -0.84
C VAL A 87 20.77 -6.51 -0.33
N SER A 88 21.66 -5.84 -1.06
CA SER A 88 23.10 -5.73 -0.73
C SER A 88 23.39 -4.80 0.45
N SER A 89 22.46 -3.90 0.81
CA SER A 89 22.62 -3.00 1.96
C SER A 89 22.13 -3.61 3.28
N ARG A 90 21.63 -4.83 3.26
CA ARG A 90 21.26 -5.61 4.43
C ARG A 90 22.50 -6.03 5.22
N LYS A 91 23.13 -5.07 5.90
CA LYS A 91 24.07 -5.38 6.95
C LYS A 91 23.27 -5.90 8.14
N SER A 92 23.64 -7.08 8.61
CA SER A 92 23.14 -7.66 9.85
C SER A 92 23.07 -6.59 10.95
N GLY A 93 21.86 -6.27 11.42
CA GLY A 93 21.66 -5.30 12.51
C GLY A 93 21.14 -3.92 12.11
N GLU A 94 20.86 -3.62 10.83
CA GLU A 94 20.15 -2.38 10.49
C GLU A 94 18.71 -2.43 11.04
N LYS A 95 18.42 -1.47 11.93
CA LYS A 95 17.09 -1.32 12.54
C LYS A 95 16.05 -1.03 11.44
N MET A 96 14.93 -1.70 11.52
CA MET A 96 13.75 -1.38 10.70
C MET A 96 13.36 0.08 10.91
N ASN A 97 13.37 0.86 9.84
CA ASN A 97 13.40 2.32 9.98
C ASN A 97 12.04 2.98 10.12
N ASN A 98 10.93 2.31 9.79
CA ASN A 98 9.61 2.93 9.89
C ASN A 98 8.54 1.91 10.23
N VAL A 99 7.77 2.21 11.26
CA VAL A 99 6.55 1.48 11.65
C VAL A 99 5.34 2.30 11.19
N TYR A 100 4.39 1.65 10.56
CA TYR A 100 3.16 2.26 10.07
C TYR A 100 1.95 1.56 10.67
N ASP A 101 0.95 2.35 11.04
CA ASP A 101 -0.29 1.83 11.59
C ASP A 101 -1.18 1.25 10.49
N LEU A 102 -1.61 0.00 10.67
CA LEU A 102 -2.74 -0.60 9.94
C LEU A 102 -4.10 -0.15 10.51
N ILE A 103 -4.09 0.47 11.67
CA ILE A 103 -5.28 0.89 12.43
C ILE A 103 -6.25 1.73 11.58
N ASN A 104 -5.72 2.60 10.71
CA ASN A 104 -6.57 3.46 9.87
C ASN A 104 -7.50 2.69 8.92
N PHE A 105 -7.16 1.44 8.59
CA PHE A 105 -8.01 0.57 7.79
C PHE A 105 -9.06 -0.16 8.63
N ASN A 106 -8.81 -0.30 9.92
CA ASN A 106 -9.64 -1.09 10.83
C ASN A 106 -10.64 -0.25 11.62
N LEU A 107 -10.43 1.08 11.73
CA LEU A 107 -11.28 1.96 12.54
C LEU A 107 -12.74 2.04 12.08
N GLU A 108 -13.02 1.69 10.82
CA GLU A 108 -14.37 1.74 10.24
C GLU A 108 -14.97 0.32 10.05
N GLU A 109 -14.48 -0.68 10.77
CA GLU A 109 -14.88 -2.10 10.60
C GLU A 109 -16.38 -2.36 10.73
N ASN A 110 -17.10 -1.53 11.44
CA ASN A 110 -18.48 -1.84 11.84
C ASN A 110 -19.55 -1.45 10.80
N ASN A 111 -19.19 -0.79 9.69
CA ASN A 111 -20.17 -0.21 8.76
C ASN A 111 -20.09 -0.74 7.32
N TYR A 112 -19.24 -1.71 7.03
CA TYR A 112 -19.11 -2.23 5.67
C TYR A 112 -19.87 -3.55 5.45
N PRO A 113 -20.44 -3.75 4.25
CA PRO A 113 -21.07 -5.02 3.87
C PRO A 113 -20.08 -6.20 4.03
N LYS A 114 -20.64 -7.41 4.26
CA LYS A 114 -19.82 -8.62 4.44
C LYS A 114 -18.95 -9.00 3.25
N ASN A 115 -19.30 -8.54 2.05
CA ASN A 115 -18.54 -8.74 0.82
C ASN A 115 -17.44 -7.68 0.57
N THR A 116 -17.05 -6.95 1.62
CA THR A 116 -16.01 -5.92 1.52
C THR A 116 -14.62 -6.51 1.69
N VAL A 117 -13.73 -6.19 0.76
CA VAL A 117 -12.31 -6.54 0.77
C VAL A 117 -11.48 -5.30 1.06
N LYS A 118 -10.64 -5.35 2.07
CA LYS A 118 -9.69 -4.28 2.43
C LYS A 118 -8.33 -4.60 1.82
N LEU A 119 -7.84 -3.76 0.91
CA LEU A 119 -6.65 -4.01 0.11
C LEU A 119 -5.61 -2.89 0.23
N TYR A 120 -4.42 -3.23 0.68
CA TYR A 120 -3.24 -2.37 0.58
C TYR A 120 -2.54 -2.58 -0.75
N VAL A 121 -2.25 -1.48 -1.45
CA VAL A 121 -1.46 -1.49 -2.69
C VAL A 121 -0.15 -0.75 -2.46
N VAL A 122 0.96 -1.48 -2.56
CA VAL A 122 2.32 -0.93 -2.39
C VAL A 122 2.79 -0.31 -3.70
N TYR A 123 3.11 0.99 -3.67
CA TYR A 123 3.56 1.73 -4.84
C TYR A 123 4.92 2.41 -4.61
N PRO A 124 5.85 2.35 -5.55
CA PRO A 124 5.73 1.70 -6.85
C PRO A 124 5.80 0.18 -6.79
N TYR A 125 6.70 -0.36 -5.97
CA TYR A 125 6.96 -1.79 -5.86
C TYR A 125 7.85 -2.05 -4.64
N SER A 126 7.59 -3.14 -3.94
CA SER A 126 8.49 -3.71 -2.92
C SER A 126 8.98 -5.08 -3.38
N ALA A 127 10.28 -5.32 -3.30
CA ALA A 127 10.84 -6.61 -3.72
C ALA A 127 10.29 -7.78 -2.88
N THR A 128 9.94 -7.51 -1.62
CA THR A 128 9.47 -8.54 -0.69
C THR A 128 8.31 -8.04 0.16
N LEU A 129 7.23 -8.81 0.17
CA LEU A 129 6.10 -8.63 1.08
C LEU A 129 6.02 -9.86 1.99
N LEU A 130 6.17 -9.66 3.30
CA LEU A 130 6.21 -10.74 4.29
C LEU A 130 5.17 -10.53 5.38
N LYS A 131 4.55 -11.66 5.78
CA LYS A 131 3.81 -11.78 7.04
C LYS A 131 4.71 -12.48 8.04
N VAL A 132 4.94 -11.84 9.18
CA VAL A 132 5.69 -12.43 10.29
C VAL A 132 4.74 -13.34 11.08
N LEU A 133 5.08 -14.60 11.21
CA LEU A 133 4.31 -15.58 11.97
C LEU A 133 4.82 -15.69 13.41
N ASN A 134 6.14 -15.70 13.58
CA ASN A 134 6.85 -15.65 14.86
C ASN A 134 8.27 -15.12 14.65
N GLU A 135 9.11 -15.12 15.68
CA GLU A 135 10.47 -14.55 15.63
C GLU A 135 11.38 -15.16 14.55
N CYS A 136 11.10 -16.39 14.12
CA CYS A 136 11.94 -17.13 13.17
C CYS A 136 11.21 -17.48 11.87
N GLU A 137 9.90 -17.27 11.78
CA GLU A 137 9.09 -17.71 10.64
C GLU A 137 8.42 -16.55 9.92
N TYR A 138 8.58 -16.56 8.60
CA TYR A 138 8.00 -15.59 7.68
C TYR A 138 7.25 -16.31 6.57
N GLN A 139 6.13 -15.73 6.16
CA GLN A 139 5.35 -16.17 5.02
C GLN A 139 5.34 -15.07 3.96
N PHE A 140 5.66 -15.41 2.69
CA PHE A 140 5.45 -14.50 1.58
C PHE A 140 3.96 -14.19 1.43
N ILE A 141 3.63 -12.92 1.30
CA ILE A 141 2.27 -12.48 1.09
C ILE A 141 1.88 -12.79 -0.36
N LYS A 142 0.81 -13.57 -0.51
CA LYS A 142 0.15 -13.90 -1.79
C LYS A 142 -1.24 -13.26 -1.81
N PRO A 143 -1.92 -13.18 -2.97
CA PRO A 143 -3.27 -12.59 -3.06
C PRO A 143 -4.28 -13.16 -2.04
N ASN A 144 -4.20 -14.45 -1.75
CA ASN A 144 -5.08 -15.12 -0.78
C ASN A 144 -4.61 -15.04 0.68
N THR A 145 -3.43 -14.46 0.96
CA THR A 145 -2.93 -14.33 2.34
C THR A 145 -3.80 -13.37 3.14
N ASN A 146 -4.34 -13.84 4.26
CA ASN A 146 -5.08 -12.99 5.19
C ASN A 146 -4.12 -12.27 6.14
N LEU A 147 -4.14 -10.94 6.11
CA LEU A 147 -3.38 -10.07 6.99
C LEU A 147 -4.33 -9.43 8.01
N TYR A 148 -4.82 -10.25 8.96
CA TYR A 148 -5.73 -9.78 10.01
C TYR A 148 -7.00 -9.09 9.47
N GLY A 149 -7.61 -9.66 8.43
CA GLY A 149 -8.82 -9.11 7.79
C GLY A 149 -8.53 -8.16 6.63
N THR A 150 -7.26 -7.96 6.28
CA THR A 150 -6.83 -7.18 5.10
C THR A 150 -6.04 -8.03 4.13
N LYS A 151 -5.83 -7.51 2.94
CA LYS A 151 -4.96 -8.05 1.88
C LYS A 151 -3.89 -7.04 1.53
N MET A 152 -2.81 -7.48 0.87
CA MET A 152 -1.74 -6.60 0.40
C MET A 152 -1.17 -7.13 -0.91
N THR A 153 -0.84 -6.24 -1.83
CA THR A 153 -0.19 -6.56 -3.10
C THR A 153 0.71 -5.42 -3.56
N ASN A 154 1.64 -5.71 -4.46
CA ASN A 154 2.36 -4.70 -5.20
C ASN A 154 1.50 -4.09 -6.31
N PHE A 155 1.73 -2.82 -6.63
CA PHE A 155 1.04 -2.14 -7.72
C PHE A 155 1.24 -2.87 -9.07
N THR A 156 2.44 -3.39 -9.33
CA THR A 156 2.78 -4.12 -10.55
C THR A 156 1.99 -5.42 -10.74
N GLU A 157 1.53 -6.02 -9.65
CA GLU A 157 0.80 -7.29 -9.64
C GLU A 157 -0.72 -7.09 -9.47
N LEU A 158 -1.14 -5.84 -9.24
CA LEU A 158 -2.53 -5.53 -8.89
C LEU A 158 -3.51 -6.00 -9.96
N LYS A 159 -3.22 -5.69 -11.23
CA LYS A 159 -4.12 -5.99 -12.35
C LYS A 159 -4.28 -7.50 -12.56
N ASP A 160 -3.17 -8.23 -12.50
CA ASP A 160 -3.16 -9.67 -12.77
C ASP A 160 -3.80 -10.48 -11.63
N ASN A 161 -3.78 -9.95 -10.42
CA ASN A 161 -4.25 -10.65 -9.22
C ASN A 161 -5.58 -10.11 -8.66
N PHE A 162 -6.20 -9.12 -9.30
CA PHE A 162 -7.35 -8.42 -8.70
C PHE A 162 -8.50 -9.35 -8.34
N ASP A 163 -8.83 -10.29 -9.20
CA ASP A 163 -9.91 -11.26 -9.00
C ASP A 163 -9.62 -12.33 -7.93
N LEU A 164 -8.36 -12.43 -7.50
CA LEU A 164 -7.92 -13.39 -6.47
C LEU A 164 -8.10 -12.87 -5.03
N PHE A 165 -8.44 -11.59 -4.85
CA PHE A 165 -8.63 -10.97 -3.52
C PHE A 165 -10.01 -11.16 -2.90
#